data_ca6e103ccde634d4695f665d6b1d3533
#
_entry.id   ca6e103ccde634d4695f665d6b1d3533
#
_cell.length_a   1.000
_cell.length_b   1.000
_cell.length_c   1.000
_cell.angle_alpha   90.00
_cell.angle_beta   90.00
_cell.angle_gamma   90.00
#
_symmetry.space_group_name_H-M   'P 1'
#
loop_
_entity.id
_entity.type
_entity.pdbx_description
1 polymer ?
#
loop_
_entity_poly.entity_id
_entity_poly.type
_entity_poly.pdbx_seq_one_letter_code
_entity_poly.pdbx_strand_id
1 'polypeptide(L)'
;ERQIAFKFILSEQVTTVRGVEWSVNGKTRTPVAICDPVFLCGTTVKRANICNIGLIRKLGLKLGSKVIMVKRGEIIPKIERVISTPQDSIQVQFPDICECCNTKLVATDTQLYCPNKSCPNTLIHRMIKWASINNIYGLGPAVAEDLFNNGVKTIKDLYEKVQF
;
A
#
# COMPACT_ATOMS: atom_id res chain seq x y z
N GLU A 1 -32.53 0.79 -28.30
CA GLU A 1 -31.08 1.14 -28.18
C GLU A 1 -30.34 -0.09 -27.71
N ARG A 2 -29.39 -0.59 -28.51
CA ARG A 2 -28.55 -1.73 -28.12
C ARG A 2 -27.30 -1.17 -27.42
N GLN A 3 -27.17 -1.39 -26.13
CA GLN A 3 -25.94 -1.09 -25.38
C GLN A 3 -24.90 -2.17 -25.68
N ILE A 4 -23.78 -1.78 -26.29
CA ILE A 4 -22.63 -2.65 -26.51
C ILE A 4 -21.66 -2.44 -25.35
N ALA A 5 -21.51 -3.46 -24.51
CA ALA A 5 -20.50 -3.44 -23.45
C ALA A 5 -19.13 -3.74 -24.06
N PHE A 6 -18.26 -2.76 -24.17
CA PHE A 6 -16.86 -2.95 -24.52
C PHE A 6 -16.11 -3.55 -23.31
N LYS A 7 -15.72 -4.80 -23.41
CA LYS A 7 -14.76 -5.41 -22.48
C LYS A 7 -13.35 -5.17 -23.04
N PHE A 8 -12.59 -4.29 -22.40
CA PHE A 8 -11.16 -4.18 -22.68
C PHE A 8 -10.48 -5.51 -22.36
N ILE A 9 -9.67 -6.01 -23.27
CA ILE A 9 -8.78 -7.16 -23.02
C ILE A 9 -7.80 -6.70 -21.96
N LEU A 10 -7.91 -7.27 -20.74
CA LEU A 10 -6.95 -7.03 -19.67
C LEU A 10 -5.61 -7.61 -20.12
N SER A 11 -4.61 -6.77 -20.21
CA SER A 11 -3.25 -7.23 -20.44
C SER A 11 -2.77 -7.98 -19.22
N GLU A 12 -2.44 -9.26 -19.37
CA GLU A 12 -1.98 -10.18 -18.34
C GLU A 12 -0.54 -10.59 -18.64
N GLN A 13 0.28 -10.72 -17.59
CA GLN A 13 1.63 -11.26 -17.69
C GLN A 13 1.92 -12.20 -16.55
N VAL A 14 2.65 -13.27 -16.84
CA VAL A 14 3.16 -14.20 -15.81
C VAL A 14 4.49 -13.70 -15.28
N THR A 15 4.62 -13.63 -13.96
CA THR A 15 5.85 -13.23 -13.30
C THR A 15 6.06 -14.04 -12.01
N THR A 16 7.27 -13.94 -11.43
CA THR A 16 7.62 -14.60 -10.16
C THR A 16 7.76 -13.56 -9.07
N VAL A 17 7.14 -13.80 -7.91
CA VAL A 17 7.29 -12.96 -6.73
C VAL A 17 8.64 -13.22 -6.05
N ARG A 18 9.47 -12.20 -5.95
CA ARG A 18 10.82 -12.27 -5.35
C ARG A 18 10.87 -11.72 -3.94
N GLY A 19 9.95 -10.81 -3.60
CA GLY A 19 9.87 -10.18 -2.29
C GLY A 19 8.53 -9.52 -2.06
N VAL A 20 8.31 -9.08 -0.82
CA VAL A 20 7.19 -8.22 -0.45
C VAL A 20 7.73 -7.06 0.37
N GLU A 21 7.46 -5.85 -0.10
CA GLU A 21 7.70 -4.62 0.64
C GLU A 21 6.42 -4.15 1.31
N TRP A 22 6.56 -3.38 2.37
CA TRP A 22 5.44 -2.85 3.14
C TRP A 22 5.35 -1.33 3.00
N SER A 23 4.36 -0.88 2.28
CA SER A 23 4.07 0.55 2.14
C SER A 23 3.35 1.06 3.38
N VAL A 24 3.86 2.15 3.93
CA VAL A 24 3.28 2.82 5.11
C VAL A 24 2.25 3.84 4.67
N ASN A 25 1.03 3.69 5.16
CA ASN A 25 -0.04 4.64 4.90
C ASN A 25 -0.74 4.98 6.23
N GLY A 26 -0.22 5.99 6.91
CA GLY A 26 -0.61 6.32 8.27
C GLY A 26 -0.40 5.15 9.22
N LYS A 27 -1.48 4.66 9.83
CA LYS A 27 -1.40 3.51 10.73
C LYS A 27 -1.28 2.16 10.00
N THR A 28 -1.68 2.05 8.72
CA THR A 28 -1.76 0.79 7.98
C THR A 28 -0.47 0.46 7.24
N ARG A 29 -0.22 -0.85 7.08
CA ARG A 29 0.85 -1.41 6.26
C ARG A 29 0.22 -2.16 5.11
N THR A 30 0.55 -1.75 3.88
CA THR A 30 0.01 -2.34 2.65
C THR A 30 1.11 -3.11 1.93
N PRO A 31 0.90 -4.40 1.61
CA PRO A 31 1.92 -5.19 0.93
C PRO A 31 2.00 -4.85 -0.56
N VAL A 32 3.24 -4.76 -1.05
CA VAL A 32 3.58 -4.57 -2.46
C VAL A 32 4.52 -5.69 -2.87
N ALA A 33 4.13 -6.51 -3.84
CA ALA A 33 4.99 -7.57 -4.37
C ALA A 33 6.10 -6.97 -5.23
N ILE A 34 7.32 -7.45 -5.02
CA ILE A 34 8.45 -7.25 -5.90
C ILE A 34 8.56 -8.50 -6.77
N CYS A 35 8.48 -8.30 -8.08
CA CYS A 35 8.41 -9.37 -9.06
C CYS A 35 9.55 -9.28 -10.07
N ASP A 36 9.79 -10.38 -10.78
CA ASP A 36 10.63 -10.32 -11.98
C ASP A 36 10.03 -9.33 -12.98
N PRO A 37 10.87 -8.55 -13.70
CA PRO A 37 10.38 -7.56 -14.64
C PRO A 37 9.52 -8.17 -15.74
N VAL A 38 8.34 -7.60 -15.99
CA VAL A 38 7.49 -7.97 -17.10
C VAL A 38 7.02 -6.73 -17.86
N PHE A 39 6.87 -6.88 -19.17
CA PHE A 39 6.34 -5.80 -20.02
C PHE A 39 4.80 -5.87 -20.02
N LEU A 40 4.16 -4.81 -19.52
CA LEU A 40 2.71 -4.78 -19.34
C LEU A 40 2.17 -3.38 -19.71
N CYS A 41 1.26 -3.31 -20.66
CA CYS A 41 0.67 -2.05 -21.13
C CYS A 41 1.72 -0.98 -21.47
N GLY A 42 2.70 -1.32 -22.32
CA GLY A 42 3.71 -0.36 -22.80
C GLY A 42 4.81 0.00 -21.78
N THR A 43 4.83 -0.60 -20.60
CA THR A 43 5.83 -0.29 -19.55
C THR A 43 6.39 -1.55 -18.92
N THR A 44 7.65 -1.47 -18.46
CA THR A 44 8.26 -2.55 -17.65
C THR A 44 7.81 -2.40 -16.20
N VAL A 45 7.16 -3.42 -15.68
CA VAL A 45 6.62 -3.47 -14.32
C VAL A 45 7.41 -4.48 -13.49
N LYS A 46 7.82 -4.06 -12.29
CA LYS A 46 8.53 -4.88 -11.28
C LYS A 46 7.78 -4.95 -9.95
N ARG A 47 6.77 -4.12 -9.77
CA ARG A 47 6.04 -3.94 -8.49
C ARG A 47 4.55 -4.09 -8.75
N ALA A 48 3.87 -4.86 -7.91
CA ALA A 48 2.42 -5.04 -8.00
C ALA A 48 1.76 -4.91 -6.62
N ASN A 49 0.64 -4.23 -6.58
CA ASN A 49 -0.15 -4.09 -5.36
C ASN A 49 -0.82 -5.43 -5.01
N ILE A 50 -0.69 -5.85 -3.75
CA ILE A 50 -1.38 -7.04 -3.20
C ILE A 50 -2.67 -6.65 -2.46
N CYS A 51 -2.99 -5.38 -2.41
CA CYS A 51 -4.12 -4.80 -1.70
C CYS A 51 -4.02 -4.91 -0.17
N ASN A 52 -3.97 -6.11 0.40
CA ASN A 52 -3.93 -6.33 1.85
C ASN A 52 -3.42 -7.74 2.22
N ILE A 53 -3.19 -7.96 3.52
CA ILE A 53 -2.70 -9.26 4.01
C ILE A 53 -3.71 -10.40 3.84
N GLY A 54 -5.01 -10.10 3.81
CA GLY A 54 -6.05 -11.10 3.55
C GLY A 54 -5.92 -11.71 2.16
N LEU A 55 -5.48 -10.92 1.17
CA LEU A 55 -5.24 -11.42 -0.18
C LEU A 55 -4.00 -12.34 -0.23
N ILE A 56 -2.92 -12.01 0.51
CA ILE A 56 -1.76 -12.91 0.65
C ILE A 56 -2.19 -14.27 1.16
N ARG A 57 -3.01 -14.30 2.23
CA ARG A 57 -3.54 -15.52 2.83
C ARG A 57 -4.46 -16.28 1.87
N LYS A 58 -5.43 -15.57 1.27
CA LYS A 58 -6.41 -16.16 0.32
C LYS A 58 -5.74 -16.79 -0.90
N LEU A 59 -4.71 -16.16 -1.44
CA LEU A 59 -3.98 -16.66 -2.59
C LEU A 59 -2.92 -17.71 -2.23
N GLY A 60 -2.61 -17.92 -0.94
CA GLY A 60 -1.49 -18.73 -0.51
C GLY A 60 -0.16 -18.20 -1.07
N LEU A 61 -0.01 -16.88 -1.20
CA LEU A 61 1.13 -16.25 -1.84
C LEU A 61 2.40 -16.45 -1.02
N LYS A 62 3.45 -16.94 -1.67
CA LYS A 62 4.78 -17.12 -1.09
C LYS A 62 5.85 -16.49 -1.99
N LEU A 63 7.04 -16.25 -1.43
CA LEU A 63 8.18 -15.87 -2.24
C LEU A 63 8.56 -17.06 -3.14
N GLY A 64 8.78 -16.81 -4.43
CA GLY A 64 8.95 -17.84 -5.46
C GLY A 64 7.66 -18.24 -6.19
N SER A 65 6.47 -17.83 -5.72
CA SER A 65 5.22 -18.09 -6.42
C SER A 65 5.20 -17.46 -7.82
N LYS A 66 4.75 -18.23 -8.82
CA LYS A 66 4.40 -17.71 -10.14
C LYS A 66 2.98 -17.18 -10.11
N VAL A 67 2.81 -15.93 -10.54
CA VAL A 67 1.56 -15.19 -10.44
C VAL A 67 1.16 -14.59 -11.78
N ILE A 68 -0.12 -14.35 -11.98
CA ILE A 68 -0.61 -13.47 -13.04
C ILE A 68 -0.71 -12.05 -12.48
N MET A 69 0.01 -11.15 -13.14
CA MET A 69 -0.05 -9.72 -12.93
C MET A 69 -0.94 -9.09 -14.00
N VAL A 70 -1.88 -8.25 -13.57
CA VAL A 70 -2.77 -7.50 -14.44
C VAL A 70 -2.66 -6.01 -14.14
N LYS A 71 -2.93 -5.20 -15.16
CA LYS A 71 -3.05 -3.75 -14.99
C LYS A 71 -4.51 -3.37 -15.22
N ARG A 72 -5.21 -3.01 -14.14
CA ARG A 72 -6.61 -2.56 -14.20
C ARG A 72 -6.67 -1.05 -14.29
N GLY A 73 -7.47 -0.54 -15.23
CA GLY A 73 -7.60 0.91 -15.46
C GLY A 73 -6.31 1.56 -15.92
N GLU A 74 -5.45 0.80 -16.62
CA GLU A 74 -4.18 1.24 -17.23
C GLU A 74 -3.12 1.81 -16.28
N ILE A 75 -3.36 1.86 -14.97
CA ILE A 75 -2.49 2.60 -14.04
C ILE A 75 -1.78 1.69 -13.03
N ILE A 76 -2.50 0.89 -12.24
CA ILE A 76 -1.93 0.17 -11.08
C ILE A 76 -1.82 -1.33 -11.33
N PRO A 77 -0.58 -1.88 -11.38
CA PRO A 77 -0.36 -3.32 -11.47
C PRO A 77 -0.85 -4.03 -10.19
N LYS A 78 -1.54 -5.16 -10.35
CA LYS A 78 -2.05 -6.00 -9.25
C LYS A 78 -1.76 -7.46 -9.50
N ILE A 79 -1.59 -8.23 -8.42
CA ILE A 79 -1.61 -9.69 -8.47
C ILE A 79 -3.07 -10.13 -8.59
N GLU A 80 -3.39 -10.86 -9.65
CA GLU A 80 -4.73 -11.43 -9.87
C GLU A 80 -4.89 -12.80 -9.22
N ARG A 81 -3.93 -13.71 -9.50
CA ARG A 81 -3.95 -15.08 -8.98
C ARG A 81 -2.55 -15.69 -8.96
N VAL A 82 -2.39 -16.73 -8.15
CA VAL A 82 -1.20 -17.59 -8.13
C VAL A 82 -1.43 -18.74 -9.11
N ILE A 83 -0.45 -19.02 -9.98
CA ILE A 83 -0.46 -20.14 -10.93
C ILE A 83 0.15 -21.36 -10.29
N SER A 84 1.32 -21.22 -9.70
CA SER A 84 2.05 -22.27 -9.03
C SER A 84 2.94 -21.73 -7.93
N THR A 85 3.18 -22.57 -6.93
CA THR A 85 4.06 -22.26 -5.81
C THR A 85 5.05 -23.41 -5.66
N PRO A 86 6.36 -23.20 -5.90
CA PRO A 86 7.37 -24.21 -5.70
C PRO A 86 7.39 -24.74 -4.26
N GLN A 87 7.85 -25.99 -4.06
CA GLN A 87 7.86 -26.61 -2.73
C GLN A 87 8.81 -25.92 -1.74
N ASP A 88 9.91 -25.36 -2.24
CA ASP A 88 10.92 -24.60 -1.49
C ASP A 88 10.58 -23.12 -1.29
N SER A 89 9.34 -22.73 -1.59
CA SER A 89 8.88 -21.34 -1.45
C SER A 89 8.79 -20.90 0.00
N ILE A 90 9.27 -19.69 0.27
CA ILE A 90 9.31 -19.07 1.60
C ILE A 90 8.02 -18.32 1.89
N GLN A 91 7.48 -18.46 3.10
CA GLN A 91 6.31 -17.68 3.55
C GLN A 91 6.63 -16.18 3.56
N VAL A 92 5.65 -15.38 3.15
CA VAL A 92 5.74 -13.92 3.28
C VAL A 92 5.77 -13.55 4.76
N GLN A 93 6.86 -12.91 5.19
CA GLN A 93 7.01 -12.41 6.55
C GLN A 93 6.24 -11.10 6.71
N PHE A 94 5.45 -11.00 7.77
CA PHE A 94 4.77 -9.77 8.14
C PHE A 94 5.63 -9.02 9.17
N PRO A 95 5.75 -7.69 9.07
CA PRO A 95 6.45 -6.93 10.09
C PRO A 95 5.70 -7.01 11.42
N ASP A 96 6.45 -7.19 12.51
CA ASP A 96 5.90 -7.32 13.86
C ASP A 96 5.84 -5.99 14.60
N ILE A 97 6.73 -5.07 14.25
CA ILE A 97 6.91 -3.80 14.96
C ILE A 97 6.73 -2.62 13.99
N CYS A 98 6.16 -1.56 14.50
CA CYS A 98 6.06 -0.29 13.79
C CYS A 98 7.45 0.37 13.72
N GLU A 99 7.95 0.62 12.53
CA GLU A 99 9.25 1.26 12.26
C GLU A 99 9.34 2.70 12.81
N CYS A 100 8.20 3.33 13.09
CA CYS A 100 8.12 4.72 13.53
C CYS A 100 8.06 4.88 15.06
N CYS A 101 7.33 4.01 15.75
CA CYS A 101 7.10 4.14 17.20
C CYS A 101 7.40 2.87 18.00
N ASN A 102 7.98 1.85 17.38
CA ASN A 102 8.35 0.56 17.96
C ASN A 102 7.18 -0.21 18.64
N THR A 103 5.95 0.21 18.41
CA THR A 103 4.76 -0.49 18.93
C THR A 103 4.50 -1.75 18.11
N LYS A 104 4.13 -2.84 18.78
CA LYS A 104 3.76 -4.10 18.11
C LYS A 104 2.58 -3.86 17.16
N LEU A 105 2.73 -4.31 15.91
CA LEU A 105 1.67 -4.23 14.91
C LEU A 105 0.58 -5.26 15.18
N VAL A 106 -0.64 -4.92 14.80
CA VAL A 106 -1.81 -5.80 14.93
C VAL A 106 -2.25 -6.25 13.55
N ALA A 107 -2.32 -7.55 13.37
CA ALA A 107 -2.84 -8.18 12.17
C ALA A 107 -4.28 -8.65 12.41
N THR A 108 -5.21 -8.17 11.60
CA THR A 108 -6.58 -8.70 11.49
C THR A 108 -6.66 -9.67 10.30
N ASP A 109 -7.85 -10.03 9.88
CA ASP A 109 -8.04 -10.88 8.69
C ASP A 109 -7.52 -10.21 7.42
N THR A 110 -7.69 -8.91 7.31
CA THR A 110 -7.34 -8.15 6.10
C THR A 110 -6.33 -7.03 6.31
N GLN A 111 -6.14 -6.53 7.52
CA GLN A 111 -5.31 -5.36 7.78
C GLN A 111 -4.13 -5.67 8.69
N LEU A 112 -2.99 -5.04 8.40
CA LEU A 112 -1.85 -4.93 9.30
C LEU A 112 -1.68 -3.45 9.68
N TYR A 113 -1.71 -3.13 10.97
CA TYR A 113 -1.70 -1.73 11.39
C TYR A 113 -1.05 -1.51 12.74
N CYS A 114 -0.59 -0.27 12.96
CA CYS A 114 -0.09 0.21 14.24
C CYS A 114 -1.26 0.67 15.13
N PRO A 115 -1.47 0.09 16.33
CA PRO A 115 -2.55 0.46 17.22
C PRO A 115 -2.28 1.75 18.01
N ASN A 116 -1.04 2.26 18.01
CA ASN A 116 -0.66 3.45 18.73
C ASN A 116 -1.28 4.71 18.10
N LYS A 117 -2.24 5.30 18.80
CA LYS A 117 -2.94 6.53 18.35
C LYS A 117 -2.03 7.76 18.29
N SER A 118 -0.93 7.74 19.05
CA SER A 118 0.08 8.81 19.10
C SER A 118 1.28 8.55 18.18
N CYS A 119 1.21 7.53 17.32
CA CYS A 119 2.26 7.25 16.35
C CYS A 119 2.43 8.44 15.38
N PRO A 120 3.66 8.98 15.20
CA PRO A 120 3.92 10.09 14.29
C PRO A 120 3.33 9.89 12.90
N ASN A 121 3.53 8.72 12.29
CA ASN A 121 2.97 8.41 10.97
C ASN A 121 1.44 8.52 10.94
N THR A 122 0.77 8.12 12.03
CA THR A 122 -0.69 8.21 12.13
C THR A 122 -1.15 9.66 12.24
N LEU A 123 -0.44 10.47 13.02
CA LEU A 123 -0.79 11.89 13.22
C LEU A 123 -0.53 12.71 11.96
N ILE A 124 0.64 12.56 11.34
CA ILE A 124 0.99 13.22 10.07
C ILE A 124 -0.03 12.87 8.97
N HIS A 125 -0.32 11.58 8.79
CA HIS A 125 -1.29 11.15 7.79
C HIS A 125 -2.70 11.71 8.06
N ARG A 126 -3.10 11.85 9.32
CA ARG A 126 -4.37 12.45 9.71
C ARG A 126 -4.44 13.92 9.30
N MET A 127 -3.36 14.69 9.48
CA MET A 127 -3.28 16.08 9.03
C MET A 127 -3.40 16.20 7.50
N ILE A 128 -2.64 15.37 6.76
CA ILE A 128 -2.71 15.34 5.29
C ILE A 128 -4.12 15.00 4.81
N LYS A 129 -4.74 13.98 5.39
CA LYS A 129 -6.09 13.57 5.03
C LYS A 129 -7.12 14.65 5.33
N TRP A 130 -6.99 15.31 6.49
CA TRP A 130 -7.86 16.42 6.86
C TRP A 130 -7.73 17.60 5.88
N ALA A 131 -6.50 17.97 5.51
CA ALA A 131 -6.26 19.02 4.52
C ALA A 131 -6.86 18.68 3.15
N SER A 132 -6.69 17.45 2.70
CA SER A 132 -7.27 16.95 1.44
C SER A 132 -8.79 17.01 1.42
N ILE A 133 -9.47 16.63 2.53
CA ILE A 133 -10.93 16.67 2.64
C ILE A 133 -11.44 18.13 2.64
N ASN A 134 -10.67 19.05 3.21
CA ASN A 134 -11.04 20.46 3.29
C ASN A 134 -10.50 21.31 2.13
N ASN A 135 -9.98 20.68 1.08
CA ASN A 135 -9.40 21.34 -0.11
C ASN A 135 -8.29 22.35 0.24
N ILE A 136 -7.50 22.07 1.28
CA ILE A 136 -6.35 22.88 1.66
C ILE A 136 -5.15 22.42 0.84
N TYR A 137 -4.71 23.27 -0.07
CA TYR A 137 -3.57 22.99 -0.93
C TYR A 137 -2.25 23.30 -0.22
N GLY A 138 -1.20 22.58 -0.63
CA GLY A 138 0.18 22.80 -0.11
C GLY A 138 0.53 21.99 1.14
N LEU A 139 -0.44 21.44 1.89
CA LEU A 139 -0.17 20.58 3.04
C LEU A 139 0.05 19.12 2.60
N GLY A 140 1.18 18.90 1.92
CA GLY A 140 1.66 17.58 1.51
C GLY A 140 2.47 16.87 2.59
N PRO A 141 3.01 15.65 2.30
CA PRO A 141 3.77 14.85 3.28
C PRO A 141 4.94 15.60 3.92
N ALA A 142 5.77 16.29 3.12
CA ALA A 142 6.93 17.01 3.63
C ALA A 142 6.53 18.15 4.59
N VAL A 143 5.55 18.97 4.19
CA VAL A 143 5.06 20.07 5.05
C VAL A 143 4.42 19.55 6.32
N ALA A 144 3.63 18.46 6.24
CA ALA A 144 3.01 17.86 7.42
C ALA A 144 4.05 17.27 8.39
N GLU A 145 5.16 16.71 7.87
CA GLU A 145 6.28 16.23 8.67
C GLU A 145 7.03 17.38 9.35
N ASP A 146 7.31 18.45 8.63
CA ASP A 146 7.93 19.67 9.18
C ASP A 146 7.07 20.28 10.29
N LEU A 147 5.77 20.42 10.06
CA LEU A 147 4.82 20.90 11.07
C LEU A 147 4.82 20.01 12.32
N PHE A 148 4.81 18.69 12.12
CA PHE A 148 4.85 17.73 13.22
C PHE A 148 6.14 17.88 14.04
N ASN A 149 7.28 18.02 13.40
CA ASN A 149 8.59 18.21 14.03
C ASN A 149 8.67 19.54 14.80
N ASN A 150 7.93 20.56 14.35
CA ASN A 150 7.81 21.87 14.99
C ASN A 150 6.67 21.94 16.04
N GLY A 151 6.16 20.78 16.49
CA GLY A 151 5.21 20.69 17.59
C GLY A 151 3.74 20.82 17.23
N VAL A 152 3.40 20.81 15.93
CA VAL A 152 2.01 20.75 15.44
C VAL A 152 1.62 19.28 15.29
N LYS A 153 0.98 18.71 16.31
CA LYS A 153 0.68 17.26 16.37
C LYS A 153 -0.79 16.92 16.13
N THR A 154 -1.66 17.92 16.23
CA THR A 154 -3.11 17.74 16.09
C THR A 154 -3.69 18.74 15.10
N ILE A 155 -4.90 18.46 14.63
CA ILE A 155 -5.64 19.42 13.80
C ILE A 155 -5.93 20.73 14.56
N LYS A 156 -6.13 20.63 15.89
CA LYS A 156 -6.30 21.81 16.74
C LYS A 156 -5.05 22.70 16.71
N ASP A 157 -3.85 22.08 16.81
CA ASP A 157 -2.60 22.82 16.74
C ASP A 157 -2.41 23.55 15.41
N LEU A 158 -2.95 23.01 14.27
CA LEU A 158 -2.93 23.70 12.98
C LEU A 158 -3.65 25.04 13.06
N TYR A 159 -4.79 25.11 13.72
CA TYR A 159 -5.54 26.36 13.86
C TYR A 159 -4.90 27.35 14.84
N GLU A 160 -4.26 26.86 15.88
CA GLU A 160 -3.70 27.70 16.95
C GLU A 160 -2.29 28.20 16.67
N LYS A 161 -1.48 27.41 15.96
CA LYS A 161 -0.03 27.68 15.80
C LYS A 161 0.39 28.05 14.38
N VAL A 162 -0.44 27.76 13.39
CA VAL A 162 -0.16 28.11 11.99
C VAL A 162 -0.99 29.31 11.59
N GLN A 163 -0.32 30.42 11.33
CA GLN A 163 -0.95 31.59 10.70
C GLN A 163 -0.89 31.39 9.18
N PHE A 164 -2.04 31.38 8.54
CA PHE A 164 -2.18 31.28 7.09
C PHE A 164 -2.18 32.67 6.45
#